data_85572a748570a7621090e75f9557b791
#
_entry.id   85572a748570a7621090e75f9557b791
#
_cell.length_a   1.000
_cell.length_b   1.000
_cell.length_c   1.000
_cell.angle_alpha   90.00
_cell.angle_beta   90.00
_cell.angle_gamma   90.00
#
_symmetry.space_group_name_H-M   'P 1'
#
loop_
_entity.id
_entity.type
_entity.pdbx_description
1 polymer ?
#
loop_
_entity_poly.entity_id
_entity_poly.type
_entity_poly.pdbx_seq_one_letter_code
_entity_poly.pdbx_strand_id
1 'polypeptide(L)'
;MMRYVHSGLGSVSLAHTDLFYGQLLGLERTEPRTLPREIAEVLFGVETDLTMVYYQDDNTQFELFVHPDLKSFNGARGNVSHDCIQIEDKEAFVEECEKSGCQVLQLPKGNKVLTFVKDLDGNLFEVK
;
A
#
# COMPACT_ATOMS: atom_id res chain seq x y z
N MET A 1 -17.34 21.06 -0.17
CA MET A 1 -16.02 20.74 -0.72
C MET A 1 -15.53 19.40 -0.15
N MET A 2 -15.03 18.55 -1.00
CA MET A 2 -14.49 17.24 -0.59
C MET A 2 -12.99 17.37 -0.29
N ARG A 3 -12.52 16.64 0.72
CA ARG A 3 -11.09 16.49 1.01
C ARG A 3 -10.77 14.98 1.08
N TYR A 4 -9.81 14.56 0.31
CA TYR A 4 -9.30 13.19 0.40
C TYR A 4 -8.43 13.05 1.65
N VAL A 5 -8.60 11.95 2.39
CA VAL A 5 -7.89 11.77 3.68
C VAL A 5 -6.86 10.66 3.60
N HIS A 6 -7.27 9.43 3.26
CA HIS A 6 -6.33 8.30 3.18
C HIS A 6 -6.81 7.21 2.25
N SER A 7 -5.89 6.32 1.86
CA SER A 7 -6.20 5.04 1.23
C SER A 7 -6.10 3.93 2.27
N GLY A 8 -7.02 2.98 2.19
CA GLY A 8 -6.97 1.76 3.01
C GLY A 8 -6.47 0.59 2.19
N LEU A 9 -5.47 -0.12 2.68
CA LEU A 9 -4.80 -1.22 1.97
C LEU A 9 -4.59 -2.41 2.91
N GLY A 10 -4.50 -3.60 2.33
CA GLY A 10 -4.28 -4.82 3.09
C GLY A 10 -2.84 -5.32 3.06
N SER A 11 -2.42 -5.98 4.12
CA SER A 11 -1.11 -6.61 4.21
C SER A 11 -1.17 -7.86 5.09
N VAL A 12 -0.23 -8.78 4.88
CA VAL A 12 -0.13 -9.98 5.70
C VAL A 12 0.79 -9.79 6.91
N SER A 13 1.62 -8.74 6.96
CA SER A 13 2.54 -8.54 8.09
C SER A 13 2.97 -7.08 8.25
N LEU A 14 3.22 -6.71 9.51
CA LEU A 14 3.79 -5.40 9.82
C LEU A 14 5.23 -5.26 9.26
N ALA A 15 5.96 -6.36 9.12
CA ALA A 15 7.29 -6.32 8.51
C ALA A 15 7.20 -5.85 7.06
N HIS A 16 6.21 -6.32 6.29
CA HIS A 16 5.96 -5.87 4.93
C HIS A 16 5.63 -4.37 4.88
N THR A 17 4.73 -3.93 5.75
CA THR A 17 4.28 -2.53 5.75
C THR A 17 5.37 -1.59 6.26
N ASP A 18 6.15 -1.99 7.26
CA ASP A 18 7.29 -1.21 7.74
C ASP A 18 8.34 -1.03 6.64
N LEU A 19 8.61 -2.08 5.86
CA LEU A 19 9.57 -1.97 4.76
C LEU A 19 9.09 -1.01 3.69
N PHE A 20 7.88 -1.19 3.19
CA PHE A 20 7.41 -0.38 2.06
C PHE A 20 7.03 1.04 2.49
N TYR A 21 6.10 1.18 3.42
CA TYR A 21 5.58 2.49 3.81
C TYR A 21 6.53 3.24 4.74
N GLY A 22 7.21 2.52 5.63
CA GLY A 22 8.17 3.11 6.55
C GLY A 22 9.50 3.43 5.92
N GLN A 23 10.18 2.44 5.35
CA GLN A 23 11.54 2.63 4.83
C GLN A 23 11.55 3.19 3.42
N LEU A 24 10.82 2.59 2.49
CA LEU A 24 10.86 3.01 1.08
C LEU A 24 10.14 4.33 0.85
N LEU A 25 8.95 4.51 1.40
CA LEU A 25 8.21 5.77 1.27
C LEU A 25 8.62 6.82 2.31
N GLY A 26 9.31 6.43 3.37
CA GLY A 26 9.78 7.37 4.39
C GLY A 26 8.69 7.92 5.30
N LEU A 27 7.59 7.18 5.46
CA LEU A 27 6.47 7.62 6.30
C LEU A 27 6.64 7.16 7.75
N GLU A 28 6.00 7.87 8.65
CA GLU A 28 6.04 7.57 10.07
C GLU A 28 4.86 6.71 10.49
N ARG A 29 5.13 5.62 11.21
CA ARG A 29 4.10 4.69 11.64
C ARG A 29 3.49 5.12 12.96
N THR A 30 2.17 5.00 13.07
CA THR A 30 1.45 5.14 14.35
C THR A 30 1.46 3.82 15.12
N GLU A 31 1.06 3.87 16.39
CA GLU A 31 0.88 2.67 17.19
C GLU A 31 -0.23 1.79 16.61
N PRO A 32 -0.01 0.46 16.51
CA PRO A 32 -1.04 -0.45 16.02
C PRO A 32 -2.26 -0.46 16.93
N ARG A 33 -3.43 -0.58 16.31
CA ARG A 33 -4.72 -0.71 16.97
C ARG A 33 -5.43 -1.94 16.44
N THR A 34 -6.49 -2.33 17.11
CA THR A 34 -7.31 -3.46 16.67
C THR A 34 -8.59 -2.96 16.01
N LEU A 35 -8.86 -3.44 14.79
CA LEU A 35 -10.18 -3.33 14.18
C LEU A 35 -10.95 -4.59 14.59
N PRO A 36 -12.04 -4.47 15.38
CA PRO A 36 -12.75 -5.66 15.84
C PRO A 36 -13.35 -6.47 14.71
N ARG A 37 -13.43 -7.78 14.90
CA ARG A 37 -14.02 -8.72 13.96
C ARG A 37 -15.37 -8.25 13.42
N GLU A 38 -16.25 -7.76 14.29
CA GLU A 38 -17.60 -7.35 13.91
C GLU A 38 -17.58 -6.26 12.84
N ILE A 39 -16.61 -5.36 12.92
CA ILE A 39 -16.46 -4.30 11.93
C ILE A 39 -15.74 -4.81 10.68
N ALA A 40 -14.68 -5.59 10.86
CA ALA A 40 -13.93 -6.17 9.74
C ALA A 40 -14.82 -7.04 8.85
N GLU A 41 -15.73 -7.79 9.45
CA GLU A 41 -16.65 -8.64 8.73
C GLU A 41 -17.63 -7.84 7.87
N VAL A 42 -18.18 -6.76 8.42
CA VAL A 42 -19.11 -5.89 7.68
C VAL A 42 -18.41 -5.14 6.56
N LEU A 43 -17.23 -4.60 6.82
CA LEU A 43 -16.51 -3.78 5.83
C LEU A 43 -15.83 -4.61 4.75
N PHE A 44 -15.21 -5.72 5.14
CA PHE A 44 -14.28 -6.43 4.26
C PHE A 44 -14.63 -7.91 4.07
N GLY A 45 -15.63 -8.42 4.76
CA GLY A 45 -15.95 -9.86 4.74
C GLY A 45 -14.90 -10.71 5.45
N VAL A 46 -14.12 -10.12 6.35
CA VAL A 46 -13.05 -10.80 7.08
C VAL A 46 -13.53 -11.14 8.49
N GLU A 47 -13.60 -12.43 8.79
CA GLU A 47 -14.16 -12.94 10.05
C GLU A 47 -13.12 -13.07 11.17
N THR A 48 -12.30 -12.03 11.34
CA THR A 48 -11.29 -11.98 12.40
C THR A 48 -10.95 -10.52 12.74
N ASP A 49 -10.39 -10.30 13.91
CA ASP A 49 -9.79 -9.01 14.24
C ASP A 49 -8.65 -8.70 13.29
N LEU A 50 -8.53 -7.44 12.89
CA LEU A 50 -7.41 -6.97 12.09
C LEU A 50 -6.55 -6.02 12.91
N THR A 51 -5.24 -6.05 12.69
CA THR A 51 -4.35 -4.99 13.16
C THR A 51 -4.44 -3.83 12.20
N MET A 52 -4.60 -2.63 12.72
CA MET A 52 -4.79 -1.41 11.95
C MET A 52 -3.69 -0.44 12.30
N VAL A 53 -3.02 0.12 11.30
CA VAL A 53 -1.88 1.02 11.51
C VAL A 53 -1.86 2.09 10.41
N TYR A 54 -1.49 3.32 10.77
CA TYR A 54 -1.27 4.39 9.81
C TYR A 54 0.21 4.57 9.54
N TYR A 55 0.52 4.90 8.29
CA TYR A 55 1.83 5.43 7.86
C TYR A 55 1.56 6.80 7.26
N GLN A 56 2.21 7.83 7.77
CA GLN A 56 1.81 9.19 7.43
C GLN A 56 2.96 10.19 7.49
N ASP A 57 2.77 11.28 6.78
CA ASP A 57 3.53 12.52 6.93
C ASP A 57 2.55 13.70 6.84
N ASP A 58 3.05 14.92 6.62
CA ASP A 58 2.19 16.11 6.58
C ASP A 58 1.20 16.10 5.40
N ASN A 59 1.50 15.35 4.35
CA ASN A 59 0.74 15.38 3.10
C ASN A 59 0.02 14.07 2.78
N THR A 60 0.43 12.97 3.38
CA THR A 60 0.03 11.63 2.96
C THR A 60 -0.33 10.77 4.15
N GLN A 61 -1.38 9.96 4.00
CA GLN A 61 -1.75 8.97 5.01
C GLN A 61 -2.25 7.70 4.33
N PHE A 62 -1.64 6.58 4.70
CA PHE A 62 -2.10 5.23 4.33
C PHE A 62 -2.54 4.50 5.59
N GLU A 63 -3.69 3.86 5.51
CA GLU A 63 -4.18 2.99 6.58
C GLU A 63 -3.99 1.54 6.16
N LEU A 64 -3.22 0.78 6.92
CA LEU A 64 -2.95 -0.62 6.64
C LEU A 64 -3.73 -1.51 7.58
N PHE A 65 -4.42 -2.50 7.00
CA PHE A 65 -5.14 -3.54 7.72
C PHE A 65 -4.34 -4.83 7.59
N VAL A 66 -3.88 -5.36 8.70
CA VAL A 66 -2.86 -6.42 8.72
C VAL A 66 -3.36 -7.67 9.43
N HIS A 67 -3.20 -8.82 8.78
CA HIS A 67 -3.44 -10.13 9.37
C HIS A 67 -2.66 -11.20 8.60
N PRO A 68 -2.03 -12.19 9.28
CA PRO A 68 -1.20 -13.19 8.60
C PRO A 68 -1.93 -14.00 7.52
N ASP A 69 -3.23 -14.20 7.70
CA ASP A 69 -4.06 -14.98 6.77
C ASP A 69 -4.79 -14.11 5.76
N LEU A 70 -4.46 -12.82 5.72
CA LEU A 70 -5.10 -11.91 4.80
C LEU A 70 -4.58 -12.17 3.40
N LYS A 71 -5.36 -12.86 2.62
CA LYS A 71 -5.07 -13.04 1.21
C LYS A 71 -5.43 -11.75 0.50
N SER A 72 -4.63 -11.41 -0.51
CA SER A 72 -4.84 -10.24 -1.36
C SER A 72 -6.33 -10.03 -1.64
N PHE A 73 -6.88 -8.92 -1.19
CA PHE A 73 -8.25 -8.49 -1.51
C PHE A 73 -8.42 -8.19 -2.99
N ASN A 74 -7.33 -8.16 -3.74
CA ASN A 74 -7.32 -7.94 -5.18
C ASN A 74 -7.63 -9.23 -5.93
N GLY A 75 -8.34 -10.16 -5.28
CA GLY A 75 -8.86 -11.30 -5.98
C GLY A 75 -9.67 -10.85 -7.18
N ALA A 76 -9.94 -11.75 -8.06
CA ALA A 76 -10.53 -11.65 -9.38
C ALA A 76 -11.87 -10.86 -9.47
N ARG A 77 -11.93 -9.64 -8.98
CA ARG A 77 -13.13 -8.80 -9.05
C ARG A 77 -13.09 -7.76 -10.17
N GLY A 78 -12.16 -7.89 -11.12
CA GLY A 78 -11.97 -6.85 -12.12
C GLY A 78 -11.54 -5.52 -11.52
N ASN A 79 -10.90 -5.56 -10.36
CA ASN A 79 -10.47 -4.36 -9.65
C ASN A 79 -9.24 -3.77 -10.34
N VAL A 80 -9.34 -2.51 -10.76
CA VAL A 80 -8.24 -1.78 -11.39
C VAL A 80 -7.68 -0.69 -10.49
N SER A 81 -7.91 -0.81 -9.18
CA SER A 81 -7.51 0.19 -8.21
C SER A 81 -6.00 0.31 -8.10
N HIS A 82 -5.54 1.52 -8.02
CA HIS A 82 -4.16 1.85 -7.71
C HIS A 82 -4.10 3.23 -7.08
N ASP A 83 -3.02 3.50 -6.36
CA ASP A 83 -2.69 4.85 -5.91
C ASP A 83 -1.59 5.41 -6.79
N CYS A 84 -1.54 6.73 -6.92
CA CYS A 84 -0.49 7.41 -7.65
C CYS A 84 0.30 8.27 -6.68
N ILE A 85 1.62 8.07 -6.64
CA ILE A 85 2.52 8.82 -5.77
C ILE A 85 3.57 9.56 -6.59
N GLN A 86 3.97 10.71 -6.10
CA GLN A 86 5.07 11.48 -6.69
C GLN A 86 6.30 11.31 -5.81
N ILE A 87 7.40 10.90 -6.43
CA ILE A 87 8.67 10.66 -5.74
C ILE A 87 9.72 11.63 -6.30
N GLU A 88 10.42 12.30 -5.40
CA GLU A 88 11.42 13.30 -5.79
C GLU A 88 12.54 12.71 -6.65
N ASP A 89 13.15 11.61 -6.21
CA ASP A 89 14.16 10.87 -6.99
C ASP A 89 13.58 9.52 -7.40
N LYS A 90 12.86 9.53 -8.51
CA LYS A 90 12.14 8.36 -9.02
C LYS A 90 13.10 7.21 -9.33
N GLU A 91 14.23 7.47 -9.96
CA GLU A 91 15.18 6.42 -10.34
C GLU A 91 15.77 5.72 -9.12
N ALA A 92 16.17 6.48 -8.11
CA ALA A 92 16.69 5.93 -6.86
C ALA A 92 15.63 5.12 -6.13
N PHE A 93 14.40 5.60 -6.11
CA PHE A 93 13.28 4.89 -5.47
C PHE A 93 13.01 3.54 -6.14
N VAL A 94 12.96 3.52 -7.47
CA VAL A 94 12.74 2.29 -8.25
C VAL A 94 13.86 1.28 -7.94
N GLU A 95 15.10 1.73 -7.92
CA GLU A 95 16.24 0.87 -7.60
C GLU A 95 16.14 0.27 -6.20
N GLU A 96 15.77 1.07 -5.20
CA GLU A 96 15.57 0.60 -3.83
C GLU A 96 14.40 -0.39 -3.73
N CYS A 97 13.32 -0.15 -4.47
CA CYS A 97 12.20 -1.09 -4.53
C CYS A 97 12.65 -2.45 -5.06
N GLU A 98 13.40 -2.46 -6.15
CA GLU A 98 13.92 -3.71 -6.73
C GLU A 98 14.83 -4.45 -5.74
N LYS A 99 15.74 -3.74 -5.09
CA LYS A 99 16.62 -4.32 -4.08
C LYS A 99 15.85 -4.90 -2.89
N SER A 100 14.71 -4.33 -2.56
CA SER A 100 13.87 -4.75 -1.44
C SER A 100 12.90 -5.86 -1.79
N GLY A 101 12.90 -6.33 -3.03
CA GLY A 101 12.02 -7.40 -3.49
C GLY A 101 10.63 -6.95 -3.94
N CYS A 102 10.41 -5.65 -4.08
CA CYS A 102 9.16 -5.12 -4.63
C CYS A 102 9.17 -5.25 -6.14
N GLN A 103 8.05 -5.63 -6.72
CA GLN A 103 7.93 -5.73 -8.18
C GLN A 103 7.86 -4.34 -8.80
N VAL A 104 8.68 -4.10 -9.80
CA VAL A 104 8.69 -2.86 -10.57
C VAL A 104 8.26 -3.17 -11.99
N LEU A 105 7.32 -2.36 -12.52
CA LEU A 105 6.81 -2.50 -13.87
C LEU A 105 7.07 -1.19 -14.61
N GLN A 106 7.81 -1.26 -15.71
CA GLN A 106 8.04 -0.11 -16.59
C GLN A 106 7.51 -0.45 -17.97
N LEU A 107 6.45 0.26 -18.37
CA LEU A 107 5.66 -0.06 -19.53
C LEU A 107 5.71 1.09 -20.54
N PRO A 108 6.14 0.83 -21.79
CA PRO A 108 6.13 1.87 -22.81
C PRO A 108 4.69 2.23 -23.21
N LYS A 109 4.44 3.54 -23.33
CA LYS A 109 3.16 4.05 -23.79
C LYS A 109 3.42 5.28 -24.66
N GLY A 110 3.43 5.11 -25.98
CA GLY A 110 3.85 6.16 -26.89
C GLY A 110 5.30 6.57 -26.66
N ASN A 111 5.55 7.85 -26.43
CA ASN A 111 6.88 8.39 -26.14
C ASN A 111 7.23 8.33 -24.65
N LYS A 112 6.35 7.78 -23.82
CA LYS A 112 6.48 7.77 -22.38
C LYS A 112 6.71 6.36 -21.89
N VAL A 113 7.26 6.26 -20.66
CA VAL A 113 7.35 5.02 -19.90
C VAL A 113 6.53 5.20 -18.64
N LEU A 114 5.53 4.34 -18.46
CA LEU A 114 4.76 4.30 -17.23
C LEU A 114 5.52 3.46 -16.21
N THR A 115 5.67 3.97 -15.00
CA THR A 115 6.34 3.26 -13.92
C THR A 115 5.33 2.92 -12.83
N PHE A 116 5.28 1.63 -12.49
CA PHE A 116 4.46 1.11 -11.41
C PHE A 116 5.32 0.28 -10.46
N VAL A 117 4.97 0.31 -9.20
CA VAL A 117 5.59 -0.53 -8.17
C VAL A 117 4.48 -1.23 -7.41
N LYS A 118 4.70 -2.49 -7.08
CA LYS A 118 3.84 -3.20 -6.13
C LYS A 118 4.55 -3.30 -4.80
N ASP A 119 3.82 -3.06 -3.71
CA ASP A 119 4.35 -3.37 -2.40
C ASP A 119 4.50 -4.88 -2.22
N LEU A 120 4.97 -5.35 -1.08
CA LEU A 120 5.20 -6.77 -0.87
C LEU A 120 3.91 -7.60 -0.78
N ASP A 121 2.77 -6.95 -0.71
CA ASP A 121 1.46 -7.60 -0.68
C ASP A 121 0.68 -7.46 -2.00
N GLY A 122 1.29 -6.85 -3.00
CA GLY A 122 0.70 -6.71 -4.33
C GLY A 122 -0.16 -5.45 -4.52
N ASN A 123 -0.15 -4.53 -3.57
CA ASN A 123 -0.83 -3.25 -3.76
C ASN A 123 -0.10 -2.42 -4.82
N LEU A 124 -0.84 -1.84 -5.75
CA LEU A 124 -0.30 -1.22 -6.94
C LEU A 124 -0.18 0.29 -6.79
N PHE A 125 1.00 0.82 -7.11
CA PHE A 125 1.29 2.25 -7.11
C PHE A 125 1.84 2.69 -8.46
N GLU A 126 1.26 3.75 -9.02
CA GLU A 126 1.90 4.47 -10.11
C GLU A 126 2.89 5.46 -9.52
N VAL A 127 4.09 5.54 -10.10
CA VAL A 127 5.17 6.41 -9.60
C VAL A 127 5.47 7.50 -10.62
N LYS A 128 5.33 8.75 -10.19
CA LYS A 128 5.64 9.93 -11.00
C LYS A 128 6.76 10.76 -10.39
#